data_8a07b4514596ba5a1099c6a73337c962
#
_entry.id   8a07b4514596ba5a1099c6a73337c962
#
_cell.length_a   1.000
_cell.length_b   1.000
_cell.length_c   1.000
_cell.angle_alpha   90.00
_cell.angle_beta   90.00
_cell.angle_gamma   90.00
#
_symmetry.space_group_name_H-M   'P 1'
#
loop_
_entity.id
_entity.type
_entity.pdbx_description
1 polymer ?
#
loop_
_entity_poly.entity_id
_entity_poly.type
_entity_poly.pdbx_seq_one_letter_code
_entity_poly.pdbx_strand_id
1 'polypeptide(L)'
;LGASLRFDHAFLSVEQEQRIHCMLELTAPPIPDDHNRLPLHLALVIDRSGSMSGEPLETAKRAAAYLVHRLRSDDQLSIVAYDDEVTLVHGLAPVGVDQQLIEASIGGIHSGGSTNLSGGWLKGVEQLGTVAGGQGPKKVLLLSDGHANVGIDDAGELAKLARGAADDGVGTTTIGFGDRFDEDLMTGMANEGGGSAYFAPGVDNVPGIFAQEFDDLVALVAQNLSVEIRPDPDTVPMVSVLNEFPIVSVPGGIQMQVGDAYGEERRRIVFALDVPSLATLGPATVAEVIVRYVSIGEEVAAHELRVPVTVNLVSADDPAAAEIDTEVTEEVVILASARAQEEARERAQHGDFDGASELLHKAAEDLRAIAPGSSRAKELLEQADQTELHSRAMDDGTFGMHEMKAMRYETNVKRRGRRKGIE
;
A
#
# COMPACT_ATOMS: atom_id res chain seq x y z
N LEU A 1 7.25 -8.49 15.01
CA LEU A 1 7.49 -8.84 13.62
C LEU A 1 8.68 -9.78 13.49
N GLY A 2 8.57 -10.81 12.62
CA GLY A 2 9.68 -11.63 12.14
C GLY A 2 10.27 -11.01 10.88
N ALA A 3 11.58 -11.21 10.66
CA ALA A 3 12.27 -10.77 9.44
C ALA A 3 13.18 -11.88 8.95
N SER A 4 13.10 -12.22 7.67
CA SER A 4 14.00 -13.15 7.00
C SER A 4 14.46 -12.56 5.67
N LEU A 5 15.68 -12.94 5.25
CA LEU A 5 16.27 -12.45 4.01
C LEU A 5 16.65 -13.64 3.13
N ARG A 6 16.30 -13.56 1.84
CA ARG A 6 16.65 -14.53 0.81
C ARG A 6 17.25 -13.79 -0.38
N PHE A 7 18.00 -14.53 -1.21
CA PHE A 7 18.68 -14.00 -2.38
C PHE A 7 18.27 -14.83 -3.60
N ASP A 8 18.23 -14.22 -4.78
CA ASP A 8 18.02 -14.95 -6.03
C ASP A 8 19.16 -15.94 -6.31
N HIS A 9 20.38 -15.63 -5.84
CA HIS A 9 21.55 -16.51 -5.91
C HIS A 9 22.11 -16.72 -4.51
N ALA A 10 22.18 -17.97 -4.05
CA ALA A 10 22.71 -18.33 -2.75
C ALA A 10 24.24 -18.08 -2.65
N PHE A 11 24.94 -18.18 -3.80
CA PHE A 11 26.39 -18.02 -3.92
C PHE A 11 26.73 -17.08 -5.07
N LEU A 12 27.74 -16.27 -4.89
CA LEU A 12 28.28 -15.36 -5.90
C LEU A 12 29.67 -15.80 -6.35
N SER A 13 29.98 -15.62 -7.62
CA SER A 13 31.34 -15.89 -8.13
C SER A 13 32.29 -14.78 -7.72
N VAL A 14 33.48 -15.16 -7.21
CA VAL A 14 34.56 -14.19 -7.00
C VAL A 14 35.00 -13.57 -8.32
N GLU A 15 35.63 -12.39 -8.24
CA GLU A 15 36.23 -11.67 -9.39
C GLU A 15 35.24 -11.28 -10.51
N GLN A 16 33.92 -11.30 -10.23
CA GLN A 16 32.89 -10.86 -11.17
C GLN A 16 32.00 -9.81 -10.51
N GLU A 17 31.60 -8.80 -11.28
CA GLU A 17 30.54 -7.90 -10.90
C GLU A 17 29.20 -8.61 -11.10
N GLN A 18 28.36 -8.60 -10.07
CA GLN A 18 27.05 -9.29 -10.11
C GLN A 18 25.98 -8.44 -9.48
N ARG A 19 24.83 -8.40 -10.16
CA ARG A 19 23.62 -7.85 -9.58
C ARG A 19 22.84 -8.95 -8.91
N ILE A 20 22.57 -8.79 -7.63
CA ILE A 20 21.77 -9.73 -6.84
C ILE A 20 20.47 -9.10 -6.41
N HIS A 21 19.41 -9.90 -6.37
CA HIS A 21 18.15 -9.50 -5.79
C HIS A 21 17.99 -10.11 -4.40
N CYS A 22 17.68 -9.24 -3.46
CA CYS A 22 17.43 -9.60 -2.07
C CYS A 22 15.94 -9.45 -1.80
N MET A 23 15.31 -10.46 -1.23
CA MET A 23 13.93 -10.43 -0.77
C MET A 23 13.90 -10.46 0.75
N LEU A 24 13.53 -9.34 1.35
CA LEU A 24 13.19 -9.26 2.77
C LEU A 24 11.73 -9.67 2.94
N GLU A 25 11.48 -10.76 3.65
CA GLU A 25 10.13 -11.15 4.07
C GLU A 25 9.90 -10.74 5.53
N LEU A 26 8.92 -9.90 5.76
CA LEU A 26 8.44 -9.51 7.08
C LEU A 26 7.17 -10.29 7.39
N THR A 27 7.13 -10.95 8.55
CA THR A 27 5.97 -11.73 9.00
C THR A 27 5.40 -11.07 10.25
N ALA A 28 4.14 -10.67 10.18
CA ALA A 28 3.42 -10.12 11.31
C ALA A 28 2.97 -11.24 12.28
N PRO A 29 2.91 -10.95 13.60
CA PRO A 29 2.38 -11.89 14.57
C PRO A 29 0.88 -12.16 14.33
N PRO A 30 0.30 -13.19 14.97
CA PRO A 30 -1.15 -13.41 14.94
C PRO A 30 -1.94 -12.20 15.43
N ILE A 31 -3.20 -12.13 15.00
CA ILE A 31 -4.14 -11.09 15.41
C ILE A 31 -4.37 -11.21 16.92
N PRO A 32 -4.26 -10.11 17.70
CA PRO A 32 -4.64 -10.12 19.10
C PRO A 32 -6.10 -10.53 19.30
N ASP A 33 -6.41 -11.20 20.41
CA ASP A 33 -7.80 -11.48 20.78
C ASP A 33 -8.60 -10.16 20.82
N ASP A 34 -9.84 -10.19 20.28
CA ASP A 34 -10.68 -8.98 20.15
C ASP A 34 -10.93 -8.27 21.50
N HIS A 35 -10.90 -9.03 22.60
CA HIS A 35 -11.06 -8.47 23.95
C HIS A 35 -9.86 -7.62 24.42
N ASN A 36 -8.69 -7.79 23.84
CA ASN A 36 -7.44 -7.13 24.26
C ASN A 36 -6.94 -6.08 23.27
N ARG A 37 -7.65 -5.81 22.16
CA ARG A 37 -7.22 -4.77 21.24
C ARG A 37 -7.43 -3.37 21.83
N LEU A 38 -6.54 -2.46 21.48
CA LEU A 38 -6.70 -1.04 21.81
C LEU A 38 -7.92 -0.44 21.09
N PRO A 39 -8.57 0.59 21.67
CA PRO A 39 -9.64 1.30 21.00
C PRO A 39 -9.17 1.91 19.68
N LEU A 40 -10.00 1.83 18.64
CA LEU A 40 -9.79 2.49 17.37
C LEU A 40 -10.24 3.96 17.45
N HIS A 41 -9.50 4.85 16.79
CA HIS A 41 -9.88 6.24 16.62
C HIS A 41 -10.04 6.52 15.13
N LEU A 42 -11.27 6.68 14.65
CA LEU A 42 -11.58 6.80 13.25
C LEU A 42 -12.20 8.15 12.92
N ALA A 43 -11.76 8.72 11.79
CA ALA A 43 -12.44 9.85 11.18
C ALA A 43 -12.96 9.43 9.80
N LEU A 44 -14.26 9.29 9.66
CA LEU A 44 -14.92 9.00 8.40
C LEU A 44 -15.21 10.32 7.68
N VAL A 45 -14.59 10.51 6.51
CA VAL A 45 -14.67 11.73 5.71
C VAL A 45 -15.40 11.39 4.41
N ILE A 46 -16.60 11.90 4.26
CA ILE A 46 -17.55 11.53 3.20
C ILE A 46 -17.72 12.70 2.25
N ASP A 47 -17.41 12.48 1.00
CA ASP A 47 -17.77 13.36 -0.09
C ASP A 47 -19.31 13.40 -0.23
N ARG A 48 -19.88 14.60 -0.22
CA ARG A 48 -21.29 14.84 -0.49
C ARG A 48 -21.50 15.80 -1.67
N SER A 49 -20.46 16.01 -2.49
CA SER A 49 -20.54 16.87 -3.67
C SER A 49 -21.66 16.47 -4.62
N GLY A 50 -21.93 17.31 -5.62
CA GLY A 50 -23.05 17.10 -6.53
C GLY A 50 -23.01 15.78 -7.29
N SER A 51 -21.83 15.23 -7.59
CA SER A 51 -21.63 13.93 -8.24
C SER A 51 -22.09 12.75 -7.37
N MET A 52 -22.00 12.91 -6.04
CA MET A 52 -22.45 11.91 -5.06
C MET A 52 -23.98 11.80 -4.97
N SER A 53 -24.74 12.66 -5.64
CA SER A 53 -26.21 12.70 -5.52
C SER A 53 -26.86 11.37 -5.87
N GLY A 54 -27.81 10.93 -5.05
CA GLY A 54 -28.57 9.69 -5.25
C GLY A 54 -27.88 8.46 -4.67
N GLU A 55 -27.79 7.40 -5.46
CA GLU A 55 -27.30 6.08 -5.03
C GLU A 55 -25.88 6.09 -4.46
N PRO A 56 -24.88 6.82 -5.01
CA PRO A 56 -23.54 6.87 -4.44
C PRO A 56 -23.52 7.34 -2.98
N LEU A 57 -24.19 8.46 -2.66
CA LEU A 57 -24.23 8.98 -1.30
C LEU A 57 -25.00 8.04 -0.36
N GLU A 58 -26.12 7.49 -0.81
CA GLU A 58 -26.90 6.53 0.00
C GLU A 58 -26.10 5.26 0.28
N THR A 59 -25.25 4.82 -0.66
CA THR A 59 -24.36 3.67 -0.43
C THR A 59 -23.24 4.01 0.55
N ALA A 60 -22.63 5.19 0.43
CA ALA A 60 -21.66 5.68 1.41
C ALA A 60 -22.25 5.75 2.83
N LYS A 61 -23.48 6.23 2.97
CA LYS A 61 -24.22 6.26 4.25
C LYS A 61 -24.46 4.85 4.81
N ARG A 62 -24.89 3.89 3.95
CA ARG A 62 -25.07 2.49 4.39
C ARG A 62 -23.76 1.86 4.85
N ALA A 63 -22.66 2.11 4.13
CA ALA A 63 -21.34 1.63 4.50
C ALA A 63 -20.85 2.26 5.82
N ALA A 64 -21.10 3.56 6.01
CA ALA A 64 -20.82 4.26 7.26
C ALA A 64 -21.61 3.67 8.44
N ALA A 65 -22.91 3.44 8.27
CA ALA A 65 -23.75 2.80 9.27
C ALA A 65 -23.28 1.37 9.59
N TYR A 66 -22.91 0.59 8.57
CA TYR A 66 -22.30 -0.73 8.76
C TYR A 66 -21.04 -0.67 9.63
N LEU A 67 -20.16 0.28 9.37
CA LEU A 67 -18.94 0.50 10.17
C LEU A 67 -19.30 0.80 11.64
N VAL A 68 -20.28 1.68 11.88
CA VAL A 68 -20.74 2.01 13.24
C VAL A 68 -21.19 0.77 14.01
N HIS A 69 -21.89 -0.18 13.36
CA HIS A 69 -22.32 -1.43 13.99
C HIS A 69 -21.18 -2.42 14.28
N ARG A 70 -20.06 -2.31 13.60
CA ARG A 70 -18.88 -3.17 13.78
C ARG A 70 -17.93 -2.64 14.86
N LEU A 71 -17.99 -1.35 15.15
CA LEU A 71 -17.17 -0.70 16.17
C LEU A 71 -17.60 -1.12 17.57
N ARG A 72 -16.62 -1.25 18.48
CA ARG A 72 -16.87 -1.48 19.90
C ARG A 72 -17.33 -0.20 20.59
N SER A 73 -17.92 -0.33 21.76
CA SER A 73 -18.42 0.80 22.53
C SER A 73 -17.35 1.81 22.96
N ASP A 74 -16.09 1.36 23.10
CA ASP A 74 -14.92 2.16 23.47
C ASP A 74 -14.15 2.72 22.25
N ASP A 75 -14.45 2.26 21.03
CA ASP A 75 -13.93 2.87 19.81
C ASP A 75 -14.49 4.28 19.63
N GLN A 76 -13.67 5.18 19.11
CA GLN A 76 -14.07 6.57 18.87
C GLN A 76 -14.26 6.83 17.36
N LEU A 77 -15.32 7.51 17.02
CA LEU A 77 -15.65 7.86 15.66
C LEU A 77 -15.96 9.35 15.55
N SER A 78 -15.40 10.01 14.52
CA SER A 78 -15.90 11.29 14.04
C SER A 78 -16.41 11.14 12.61
N ILE A 79 -17.36 11.97 12.20
CA ILE A 79 -17.92 12.00 10.85
C ILE A 79 -17.83 13.42 10.32
N VAL A 80 -17.16 13.56 9.19
CA VAL A 80 -17.03 14.79 8.43
C VAL A 80 -17.71 14.57 7.08
N ALA A 81 -18.56 15.48 6.67
CA ALA A 81 -19.09 15.53 5.32
C ALA A 81 -18.58 16.79 4.63
N TYR A 82 -18.20 16.67 3.36
CA TYR A 82 -17.66 17.81 2.63
C TYR A 82 -18.22 17.90 1.20
N ASP A 83 -18.40 19.12 0.77
CA ASP A 83 -18.62 19.59 -0.60
C ASP A 83 -17.74 20.85 -0.80
N ASP A 84 -18.25 22.00 -1.19
CA ASP A 84 -17.54 23.29 -1.09
C ASP A 84 -17.45 23.77 0.38
N GLU A 85 -18.33 23.26 1.25
CA GLU A 85 -18.30 23.47 2.70
C GLU A 85 -17.88 22.19 3.44
N VAL A 86 -17.10 22.33 4.51
CA VAL A 86 -16.71 21.22 5.39
C VAL A 86 -17.57 21.24 6.64
N THR A 87 -18.35 20.21 6.84
CA THR A 87 -19.26 20.07 7.97
C THR A 87 -18.81 18.95 8.91
N LEU A 88 -18.58 19.28 10.18
CA LEU A 88 -18.42 18.27 11.23
C LEU A 88 -19.81 17.74 11.61
N VAL A 89 -20.17 16.59 11.06
CA VAL A 89 -21.48 15.94 11.25
C VAL A 89 -21.57 15.32 12.64
N HIS A 90 -20.48 14.67 13.09
CA HIS A 90 -20.32 14.12 14.43
C HIS A 90 -18.89 14.31 14.90
N GLY A 91 -18.71 14.94 16.07
CA GLY A 91 -17.40 15.13 16.68
C GLY A 91 -16.84 13.82 17.23
N LEU A 92 -15.52 13.74 17.38
CA LEU A 92 -14.88 12.51 17.86
C LEU A 92 -15.37 12.14 19.25
N ALA A 93 -16.06 10.99 19.37
CA ALA A 93 -16.63 10.50 20.61
C ALA A 93 -16.71 8.96 20.60
N PRO A 94 -16.78 8.31 21.81
CA PRO A 94 -16.99 6.87 21.91
C PRO A 94 -18.33 6.45 21.28
N VAL A 95 -18.29 5.41 20.45
CA VAL A 95 -19.48 4.93 19.69
C VAL A 95 -20.59 4.42 20.62
N GLY A 96 -20.21 3.76 21.72
CA GLY A 96 -21.20 3.17 22.64
C GLY A 96 -22.10 4.15 23.38
N VAL A 97 -21.75 5.44 23.40
CA VAL A 97 -22.54 6.48 24.08
C VAL A 97 -23.67 6.99 23.18
N ASP A 98 -23.43 7.11 21.89
CA ASP A 98 -24.27 7.87 20.95
C ASP A 98 -24.58 7.13 19.63
N GLN A 99 -24.56 5.80 19.58
CA GLN A 99 -24.73 5.03 18.34
C GLN A 99 -25.95 5.47 17.51
N GLN A 100 -27.11 5.63 18.15
CA GLN A 100 -28.34 6.06 17.46
C GLN A 100 -28.23 7.49 16.93
N LEU A 101 -27.55 8.38 17.67
CA LEU A 101 -27.31 9.74 17.23
C LEU A 101 -26.34 9.79 16.04
N ILE A 102 -25.31 8.95 16.05
CA ILE A 102 -24.37 8.81 14.94
C ILE A 102 -25.11 8.37 13.67
N GLU A 103 -25.96 7.33 13.76
CA GLU A 103 -26.75 6.84 12.62
C GLU A 103 -27.74 7.91 12.10
N ALA A 104 -28.41 8.62 13.00
CA ALA A 104 -29.30 9.72 12.63
C ALA A 104 -28.53 10.83 11.92
N SER A 105 -27.32 11.15 12.40
CA SER A 105 -26.44 12.16 11.79
C SER A 105 -25.98 11.75 10.38
N ILE A 106 -25.61 10.48 10.19
CA ILE A 106 -25.30 9.91 8.86
C ILE A 106 -26.52 10.06 7.92
N GLY A 107 -27.71 9.69 8.39
CA GLY A 107 -28.94 9.83 7.65
C GLY A 107 -29.24 11.25 7.16
N GLY A 108 -28.82 12.25 7.95
CA GLY A 108 -28.98 13.68 7.68
C GLY A 108 -28.00 14.28 6.67
N ILE A 109 -27.04 13.53 6.14
CA ILE A 109 -26.11 14.01 5.12
C ILE A 109 -26.85 14.11 3.78
N HIS A 110 -26.79 15.28 3.13
CA HIS A 110 -27.41 15.57 1.84
C HIS A 110 -26.35 16.05 0.85
N SER A 111 -26.55 15.73 -0.44
CA SER A 111 -25.65 16.18 -1.50
C SER A 111 -25.69 17.70 -1.67
N GLY A 112 -24.53 18.30 -1.97
CA GLY A 112 -24.34 19.75 -2.08
C GLY A 112 -23.57 20.17 -3.34
N GLY A 113 -22.57 21.02 -3.19
CA GLY A 113 -21.88 21.74 -4.25
C GLY A 113 -20.67 21.04 -4.86
N SER A 114 -19.54 21.75 -4.83
CA SER A 114 -18.22 21.33 -5.38
C SER A 114 -17.48 20.38 -4.42
N THR A 115 -16.21 20.06 -4.70
CA THR A 115 -15.46 19.03 -3.96
C THR A 115 -14.22 19.64 -3.30
N ASN A 116 -14.30 19.97 -2.00
CA ASN A 116 -13.18 20.41 -1.16
C ASN A 116 -12.57 19.22 -0.39
N LEU A 117 -11.96 18.31 -1.12
CA LEU A 117 -11.38 17.07 -0.58
C LEU A 117 -10.34 17.37 0.50
N SER A 118 -9.43 18.32 0.23
CA SER A 118 -8.38 18.71 1.19
C SER A 118 -8.95 19.25 2.50
N GLY A 119 -9.97 20.08 2.42
CA GLY A 119 -10.63 20.63 3.62
C GLY A 119 -11.33 19.54 4.45
N GLY A 120 -12.02 18.60 3.78
CA GLY A 120 -12.66 17.45 4.43
C GLY A 120 -11.63 16.56 5.13
N TRP A 121 -10.57 16.18 4.42
CA TRP A 121 -9.51 15.34 4.97
C TRP A 121 -8.78 16.00 6.15
N LEU A 122 -8.38 17.29 6.03
CA LEU A 122 -7.73 18.04 7.11
C LEU A 122 -8.61 18.12 8.34
N LYS A 123 -9.94 18.25 8.17
CA LYS A 123 -10.88 18.24 9.30
C LYS A 123 -10.93 16.89 9.99
N GLY A 124 -10.84 15.80 9.24
CA GLY A 124 -10.70 14.45 9.79
C GLY A 124 -9.43 14.29 10.61
N VAL A 125 -8.28 14.74 10.08
CA VAL A 125 -6.99 14.72 10.78
C VAL A 125 -7.05 15.57 12.06
N GLU A 126 -7.65 16.77 12.00
CA GLU A 126 -7.85 17.66 13.18
C GLU A 126 -8.62 16.94 14.30
N GLN A 127 -9.68 16.20 13.95
CA GLN A 127 -10.47 15.47 14.95
C GLN A 127 -9.63 14.41 15.67
N LEU A 128 -8.81 13.64 14.92
CA LEU A 128 -7.93 12.62 15.49
C LEU A 128 -6.76 13.22 16.27
N GLY A 129 -6.32 14.43 15.93
CA GLY A 129 -5.32 15.19 16.68
C GLY A 129 -5.79 15.59 18.09
N THR A 130 -7.10 15.61 18.36
CA THR A 130 -7.65 15.93 19.70
C THR A 130 -7.48 14.78 20.70
N VAL A 131 -7.13 13.58 20.26
CA VAL A 131 -6.90 12.41 21.13
C VAL A 131 -5.62 12.61 21.92
N ALA A 132 -5.74 13.18 23.10
CA ALA A 132 -4.62 13.41 24.01
C ALA A 132 -4.20 12.10 24.68
N GLY A 133 -2.96 11.64 24.46
CA GLY A 133 -2.40 10.46 25.13
C GLY A 133 -3.11 9.14 24.82
N GLY A 134 -3.99 9.09 23.82
CA GLY A 134 -4.72 7.90 23.42
C GLY A 134 -3.79 6.83 22.86
N GLN A 135 -3.78 5.67 23.50
CA GLN A 135 -3.19 4.47 22.94
C GLN A 135 -4.20 3.89 21.95
N GLY A 136 -3.78 3.58 20.76
CA GLY A 136 -4.61 2.96 19.72
C GLY A 136 -4.45 3.59 18.35
N PRO A 137 -4.80 2.84 17.30
CA PRO A 137 -4.66 3.30 15.92
C PRO A 137 -5.57 4.50 15.63
N LYS A 138 -5.02 5.49 14.92
CA LYS A 138 -5.76 6.66 14.42
C LYS A 138 -5.79 6.60 12.91
N LYS A 139 -6.98 6.65 12.30
CA LYS A 139 -7.11 6.54 10.85
C LYS A 139 -8.22 7.42 10.28
N VAL A 140 -7.89 8.11 9.20
CA VAL A 140 -8.85 8.79 8.34
C VAL A 140 -9.27 7.84 7.24
N LEU A 141 -10.57 7.63 7.06
CA LEU A 141 -11.18 6.93 5.93
C LEU A 141 -11.82 7.98 5.03
N LEU A 142 -11.17 8.27 3.90
CA LEU A 142 -11.59 9.31 2.95
C LEU A 142 -12.31 8.66 1.76
N LEU A 143 -13.57 9.05 1.55
CA LEU A 143 -14.38 8.62 0.40
C LEU A 143 -14.58 9.77 -0.56
N SER A 144 -14.38 9.50 -1.88
CA SER A 144 -14.69 10.45 -2.94
C SER A 144 -15.04 9.75 -4.26
N ASP A 145 -15.92 10.35 -5.05
CA ASP A 145 -16.25 9.96 -6.43
C ASP A 145 -15.83 11.01 -7.47
N GLY A 146 -15.19 12.10 -7.03
CA GLY A 146 -14.89 13.24 -7.87
C GLY A 146 -13.45 13.76 -7.75
N HIS A 147 -13.11 14.65 -8.70
CA HIS A 147 -11.87 15.41 -8.61
C HIS A 147 -11.99 16.53 -7.58
N ALA A 148 -10.92 16.74 -6.80
CA ALA A 148 -10.79 17.94 -5.98
C ALA A 148 -10.82 19.18 -6.90
N ASN A 149 -11.65 20.15 -6.59
CA ASN A 149 -11.79 21.39 -7.36
C ASN A 149 -11.92 22.63 -6.49
N VAL A 150 -11.85 22.47 -5.17
CA VAL A 150 -11.80 23.52 -4.15
C VAL A 150 -10.72 23.18 -3.14
N GLY A 151 -9.99 24.16 -2.66
CA GLY A 151 -8.90 23.99 -1.70
C GLY A 151 -7.59 23.56 -2.37
N ILE A 152 -6.84 22.68 -1.72
CA ILE A 152 -5.60 22.10 -2.25
C ILE A 152 -6.00 20.92 -3.16
N ASP A 153 -5.60 20.97 -4.42
CA ASP A 153 -5.86 19.97 -5.46
C ASP A 153 -4.58 19.37 -6.06
N ASP A 154 -3.41 19.86 -5.64
CA ASP A 154 -2.12 19.30 -6.05
C ASP A 154 -1.87 17.98 -5.33
N ALA A 155 -1.77 16.89 -6.10
CA ALA A 155 -1.56 15.54 -5.58
C ALA A 155 -0.28 15.40 -4.76
N GLY A 156 0.82 16.07 -5.18
CA GLY A 156 2.10 16.02 -4.47
C GLY A 156 2.07 16.77 -3.15
N GLU A 157 1.32 17.89 -3.07
CA GLU A 157 1.15 18.63 -1.82
C GLU A 157 0.29 17.84 -0.83
N LEU A 158 -0.83 17.27 -1.27
CA LEU A 158 -1.69 16.43 -0.43
C LEU A 158 -0.99 15.16 0.05
N ALA A 159 -0.20 14.52 -0.80
CA ALA A 159 0.62 13.38 -0.40
C ALA A 159 1.63 13.73 0.70
N LYS A 160 2.30 14.90 0.61
CA LYS A 160 3.21 15.39 1.67
C LYS A 160 2.49 15.67 2.98
N LEU A 161 1.29 16.25 2.91
CA LEU A 161 0.47 16.49 4.10
C LEU A 161 0.02 15.17 4.74
N ALA A 162 -0.34 14.17 3.92
CA ALA A 162 -0.69 12.83 4.40
C ALA A 162 0.50 12.13 5.08
N ARG A 163 1.71 12.29 4.54
CA ARG A 163 2.94 11.81 5.21
C ARG A 163 3.14 12.49 6.56
N GLY A 164 2.99 13.82 6.64
CA GLY A 164 3.10 14.53 7.91
C GLY A 164 2.10 14.03 8.95
N ALA A 165 0.85 13.78 8.55
CA ALA A 165 -0.15 13.20 9.43
C ALA A 165 0.22 11.77 9.89
N ALA A 166 0.78 10.94 8.99
CA ALA A 166 1.26 9.60 9.31
C ALA A 166 2.44 9.62 10.29
N ASP A 167 3.38 10.57 10.12
CA ASP A 167 4.50 10.78 11.06
C ASP A 167 3.98 11.16 12.47
N ASP A 168 2.84 11.85 12.55
CA ASP A 168 2.12 12.16 13.79
C ASP A 168 1.19 11.01 14.27
N GLY A 169 1.25 9.85 13.61
CA GLY A 169 0.50 8.65 13.97
C GLY A 169 -0.93 8.60 13.44
N VAL A 170 -1.31 9.46 12.49
CA VAL A 170 -2.64 9.46 11.86
C VAL A 170 -2.55 8.91 10.44
N GLY A 171 -2.92 7.65 10.25
CA GLY A 171 -2.95 7.01 8.93
C GLY A 171 -4.10 7.51 8.06
N THR A 172 -3.96 7.37 6.73
CA THR A 172 -4.99 7.75 5.75
C THR A 172 -5.27 6.59 4.80
N THR A 173 -6.51 6.11 4.79
CA THR A 173 -7.04 5.19 3.78
C THR A 173 -7.97 5.96 2.85
N THR A 174 -7.88 5.70 1.55
CA THR A 174 -8.72 6.35 0.53
C THR A 174 -9.58 5.33 -0.20
N ILE A 175 -10.83 5.70 -0.46
CA ILE A 175 -11.81 4.88 -1.17
C ILE A 175 -12.39 5.73 -2.29
N GLY A 176 -11.90 5.48 -3.52
CA GLY A 176 -12.43 6.12 -4.72
C GLY A 176 -13.50 5.25 -5.36
N PHE A 177 -14.61 5.81 -5.82
CA PHE A 177 -15.62 5.04 -6.52
C PHE A 177 -16.19 5.74 -7.75
N GLY A 178 -16.59 4.91 -8.74
CA GLY A 178 -16.92 5.37 -10.08
C GLY A 178 -15.67 5.77 -10.88
N ASP A 179 -15.88 6.44 -12.00
CA ASP A 179 -14.82 6.70 -12.97
C ASP A 179 -14.29 8.14 -12.94
N ARG A 180 -14.77 8.99 -12.01
CA ARG A 180 -14.51 10.44 -12.05
C ARG A 180 -13.55 10.98 -10.99
N PHE A 181 -13.12 10.17 -10.02
CA PHE A 181 -12.16 10.62 -9.01
C PHE A 181 -10.72 10.61 -9.55
N ASP A 182 -9.84 11.35 -8.87
CA ASP A 182 -8.40 11.41 -9.17
C ASP A 182 -7.68 10.23 -8.49
N GLU A 183 -7.35 9.20 -9.27
CA GLU A 183 -6.70 8.00 -8.76
C GLU A 183 -5.26 8.24 -8.31
N ASP A 184 -4.52 9.13 -8.95
CA ASP A 184 -3.13 9.42 -8.58
C ASP A 184 -3.09 10.20 -7.26
N LEU A 185 -3.98 11.17 -7.08
CA LEU A 185 -4.14 11.91 -5.83
C LEU A 185 -4.53 10.96 -4.68
N MET A 186 -5.59 10.17 -4.88
CA MET A 186 -6.10 9.27 -3.83
C MET A 186 -5.07 8.20 -3.45
N THR A 187 -4.43 7.57 -4.45
CA THR A 187 -3.38 6.57 -4.22
C THR A 187 -2.15 7.20 -3.56
N GLY A 188 -1.74 8.39 -3.99
CA GLY A 188 -0.64 9.16 -3.39
C GLY A 188 -0.87 9.46 -1.92
N MET A 189 -2.06 9.97 -1.55
CA MET A 189 -2.42 10.24 -0.17
C MET A 189 -2.42 8.99 0.70
N ALA A 190 -2.95 7.87 0.21
CA ALA A 190 -2.97 6.61 0.95
C ALA A 190 -1.56 6.04 1.14
N ASN A 191 -0.74 6.04 0.09
CA ASN A 191 0.62 5.52 0.13
C ASN A 191 1.51 6.30 1.10
N GLU A 192 1.50 7.63 1.00
CA GLU A 192 2.25 8.51 1.89
C GLU A 192 1.65 8.56 3.29
N GLY A 193 0.33 8.42 3.39
CA GLY A 193 -0.41 8.35 4.65
C GLY A 193 -0.36 6.99 5.37
N GLY A 194 0.42 6.02 4.89
CA GLY A 194 0.60 4.73 5.54
C GLY A 194 -0.64 3.83 5.59
N GLY A 195 -1.66 4.12 4.77
CA GLY A 195 -2.89 3.33 4.67
C GLY A 195 -3.03 2.58 3.36
N SER A 196 -4.26 2.27 2.99
CA SER A 196 -4.63 1.53 1.78
C SER A 196 -5.41 2.43 0.81
N ALA A 197 -5.21 2.23 -0.49
CA ALA A 197 -6.07 2.81 -1.51
C ALA A 197 -7.01 1.73 -2.03
N TYR A 198 -8.29 2.06 -2.18
CA TYR A 198 -9.30 1.16 -2.74
C TYR A 198 -10.01 1.81 -3.91
N PHE A 199 -10.32 0.99 -4.89
CA PHE A 199 -11.17 1.35 -6.01
C PHE A 199 -12.46 0.52 -5.99
N ALA A 200 -13.60 1.21 -5.97
CA ALA A 200 -14.92 0.61 -6.12
C ALA A 200 -15.45 0.92 -7.52
N PRO A 201 -15.44 -0.04 -8.46
CA PRO A 201 -15.99 0.16 -9.81
C PRO A 201 -17.44 0.58 -9.83
N GLY A 202 -18.19 0.19 -8.80
CA GLY A 202 -19.61 0.54 -8.64
C GLY A 202 -20.01 0.59 -7.17
N VAL A 203 -21.19 1.12 -6.92
CA VAL A 203 -21.75 1.27 -5.57
C VAL A 203 -21.84 -0.05 -4.79
N ASP A 204 -22.07 -1.16 -5.48
CA ASP A 204 -22.18 -2.50 -4.87
C ASP A 204 -20.86 -2.99 -4.23
N ASN A 205 -19.71 -2.45 -4.66
CA ASN A 205 -18.40 -2.83 -4.13
C ASN A 205 -18.06 -2.13 -2.80
N VAL A 206 -18.67 -0.97 -2.53
CA VAL A 206 -18.33 -0.12 -1.38
C VAL A 206 -18.50 -0.85 -0.03
N PRO A 207 -19.60 -1.58 0.25
CA PRO A 207 -19.76 -2.30 1.51
C PRO A 207 -18.68 -3.35 1.76
N GLY A 208 -18.25 -4.06 0.70
CA GLY A 208 -17.19 -5.06 0.79
C GLY A 208 -15.83 -4.42 1.15
N ILE A 209 -15.53 -3.26 0.56
CA ILE A 209 -14.31 -2.49 0.86
C ILE A 209 -14.31 -2.03 2.33
N PHE A 210 -15.45 -1.52 2.82
CA PHE A 210 -15.55 -1.12 4.24
C PHE A 210 -15.39 -2.30 5.19
N ALA A 211 -15.97 -3.45 4.85
CA ALA A 211 -15.80 -4.66 5.65
C ALA A 211 -14.33 -5.08 5.69
N GLN A 212 -13.65 -5.09 4.55
CA GLN A 212 -12.23 -5.42 4.47
C GLN A 212 -11.36 -4.43 5.23
N GLU A 213 -11.59 -3.12 5.07
CA GLU A 213 -10.82 -2.10 5.79
C GLU A 213 -11.02 -2.20 7.30
N PHE A 214 -12.27 -2.49 7.75
CA PHE A 214 -12.53 -2.74 9.16
C PHE A 214 -11.77 -3.97 9.68
N ASP A 215 -11.80 -5.08 8.94
CA ASP A 215 -11.09 -6.31 9.31
C ASP A 215 -9.57 -6.05 9.37
N ASP A 216 -9.05 -5.24 8.46
CA ASP A 216 -7.65 -4.80 8.48
C ASP A 216 -7.36 -3.91 9.71
N LEU A 217 -8.23 -2.96 10.03
CA LEU A 217 -8.06 -2.08 11.20
C LEU A 217 -8.02 -2.84 12.52
N VAL A 218 -8.88 -3.84 12.69
CA VAL A 218 -8.90 -4.67 13.91
C VAL A 218 -7.74 -5.66 13.97
N ALA A 219 -7.16 -5.99 12.81
CA ALA A 219 -6.00 -6.86 12.69
C ALA A 219 -4.66 -6.10 12.78
N LEU A 220 -4.67 -4.80 13.03
CA LEU A 220 -3.45 -3.98 13.06
C LEU A 220 -2.57 -4.39 14.25
N VAL A 221 -1.32 -4.79 13.95
CA VAL A 221 -0.34 -5.24 14.95
C VAL A 221 0.91 -4.37 15.02
N ALA A 222 1.18 -3.58 13.98
CA ALA A 222 2.27 -2.62 13.98
C ALA A 222 1.99 -1.42 13.07
N GLN A 223 2.47 -0.25 13.49
CA GLN A 223 2.37 1.01 12.74
C GLN A 223 3.76 1.59 12.45
N ASN A 224 3.81 2.52 11.50
CA ASN A 224 5.02 3.27 11.14
C ASN A 224 6.18 2.34 10.77
N LEU A 225 5.85 1.21 10.11
CA LEU A 225 6.86 0.27 9.66
C LEU A 225 7.73 0.94 8.58
N SER A 226 9.01 1.01 8.83
CA SER A 226 10.01 1.50 7.90
C SER A 226 11.15 0.51 7.75
N VAL A 227 11.71 0.47 6.54
CA VAL A 227 12.86 -0.38 6.22
C VAL A 227 13.97 0.51 5.67
N GLU A 228 15.10 0.50 6.33
CA GLU A 228 16.31 1.19 5.90
C GLU A 228 17.31 0.18 5.36
N ILE A 229 17.89 0.44 4.21
CA ILE A 229 18.96 -0.36 3.61
C ILE A 229 20.22 0.48 3.61
N ARG A 230 21.24 -0.01 4.29
CA ARG A 230 22.57 0.58 4.36
C ARG A 230 23.55 -0.31 3.62
N PRO A 231 23.88 -0.02 2.36
CA PRO A 231 24.95 -0.72 1.67
C PRO A 231 26.29 -0.43 2.33
N ASP A 232 27.20 -1.40 2.30
CA ASP A 232 28.58 -1.16 2.66
C ASP A 232 29.22 -0.30 1.55
N PRO A 233 29.69 0.91 1.86
CA PRO A 233 30.17 1.85 0.84
C PRO A 233 31.41 1.37 0.09
N ASP A 234 32.17 0.43 0.68
CA ASP A 234 33.36 -0.13 0.05
C ASP A 234 33.05 -1.31 -0.89
N THR A 235 31.83 -1.90 -0.77
CA THR A 235 31.47 -3.11 -1.50
C THR A 235 30.20 -2.99 -2.35
N VAL A 236 29.36 -1.96 -2.17
CA VAL A 236 28.11 -1.81 -2.93
C VAL A 236 27.86 -0.34 -3.25
N PRO A 237 28.05 0.06 -4.51
CA PRO A 237 27.90 1.47 -4.91
C PRO A 237 26.44 1.90 -5.02
N MET A 238 25.49 0.97 -5.26
CA MET A 238 24.09 1.30 -5.54
C MET A 238 23.12 0.26 -5.01
N VAL A 239 21.98 0.77 -4.47
CA VAL A 239 20.82 0.00 -4.08
C VAL A 239 19.64 0.46 -4.92
N SER A 240 18.88 -0.46 -5.49
CA SER A 240 17.61 -0.16 -6.16
C SER A 240 16.48 -1.01 -5.59
N VAL A 241 15.38 -0.36 -5.19
CA VAL A 241 14.18 -1.05 -4.67
C VAL A 241 13.24 -1.33 -5.82
N LEU A 242 12.69 -2.54 -5.86
CA LEU A 242 11.75 -2.96 -6.91
C LEU A 242 10.30 -2.63 -6.54
N ASN A 243 9.98 -2.65 -5.25
CA ASN A 243 8.66 -2.24 -4.75
C ASN A 243 8.43 -0.73 -4.89
N GLU A 244 7.17 -0.32 -4.82
CA GLU A 244 6.77 1.09 -4.78
C GLU A 244 6.44 1.50 -3.35
N PHE A 245 7.42 2.10 -2.69
CA PHE A 245 7.26 2.74 -1.39
C PHE A 245 7.79 4.16 -1.44
N PRO A 246 7.27 5.06 -0.60
CA PRO A 246 7.93 6.34 -0.37
C PRO A 246 9.36 6.14 0.11
N ILE A 247 10.35 6.64 -0.63
CA ILE A 247 11.77 6.48 -0.33
C ILE A 247 12.38 7.83 -0.02
N VAL A 248 13.16 7.88 1.05
CA VAL A 248 13.99 9.02 1.41
C VAL A 248 15.46 8.61 1.52
N SER A 249 16.36 9.50 1.07
CA SER A 249 17.80 9.28 1.30
C SER A 249 18.14 9.60 2.74
N VAL A 250 18.88 8.70 3.37
CA VAL A 250 19.40 8.85 4.74
C VAL A 250 20.92 8.73 4.73
N PRO A 251 21.62 9.19 5.77
CA PRO A 251 23.07 9.03 5.84
C PRO A 251 23.50 7.55 5.74
N GLY A 252 24.20 7.21 4.68
CA GLY A 252 24.69 5.85 4.42
C GLY A 252 23.69 4.90 3.76
N GLY A 253 22.53 5.37 3.25
CA GLY A 253 21.57 4.48 2.61
C GLY A 253 20.27 5.12 2.20
N ILE A 254 19.25 4.29 2.11
CA ILE A 254 17.88 4.69 1.78
C ILE A 254 16.92 4.14 2.82
N GLN A 255 15.85 4.87 3.10
CA GLN A 255 14.76 4.44 3.99
C GLN A 255 13.45 4.45 3.24
N MET A 256 12.69 3.37 3.37
CA MET A 256 11.35 3.20 2.81
C MET A 256 10.30 3.29 3.92
N GLN A 257 9.21 4.00 3.67
CA GLN A 257 8.02 3.95 4.50
C GLN A 257 7.09 2.85 3.98
N VAL A 258 6.94 1.81 4.80
CA VAL A 258 6.19 0.60 4.42
C VAL A 258 4.72 0.70 4.90
N GLY A 259 4.48 1.51 5.93
CA GLY A 259 3.15 1.78 6.47
C GLY A 259 2.76 0.85 7.63
N ASP A 260 1.51 0.45 7.69
CA ASP A 260 0.96 -0.40 8.75
C ASP A 260 1.15 -1.88 8.42
N ALA A 261 1.29 -2.72 9.45
CA ALA A 261 1.34 -4.18 9.31
C ALA A 261 0.18 -4.82 10.11
N TYR A 262 -0.44 -5.81 9.50
CA TYR A 262 -1.65 -6.46 10.00
C TYR A 262 -1.35 -7.90 10.41
N GLY A 263 -2.11 -8.45 11.32
CA GLY A 263 -1.89 -9.80 11.84
C GLY A 263 -1.85 -10.86 10.75
N GLU A 264 -0.90 -11.79 10.88
CA GLU A 264 -0.64 -12.87 9.93
C GLU A 264 -0.22 -12.41 8.51
N GLU A 265 -0.06 -11.10 8.30
CA GLU A 265 0.41 -10.56 7.03
C GLU A 265 1.86 -10.94 6.77
N ARG A 266 2.15 -11.29 5.51
CA ARG A 266 3.51 -11.41 4.98
C ARG A 266 3.74 -10.27 4.01
N ARG A 267 4.83 -9.54 4.19
CA ARG A 267 5.23 -8.46 3.30
C ARG A 267 6.60 -8.72 2.72
N ARG A 268 6.68 -8.71 1.40
CA ARG A 268 7.90 -8.95 0.65
C ARG A 268 8.43 -7.65 0.07
N ILE A 269 9.67 -7.34 0.41
CA ILE A 269 10.37 -6.17 -0.09
C ILE A 269 11.57 -6.66 -0.85
N VAL A 270 11.61 -6.38 -2.14
CA VAL A 270 12.69 -6.79 -3.04
C VAL A 270 13.54 -5.59 -3.40
N PHE A 271 14.83 -5.74 -3.23
CA PHE A 271 15.82 -4.75 -3.65
C PHE A 271 17.00 -5.42 -4.33
N ALA A 272 17.65 -4.70 -5.23
CA ALA A 272 18.83 -5.15 -5.92
C ALA A 272 20.07 -4.44 -5.39
N LEU A 273 21.16 -5.18 -5.27
CA LEU A 273 22.49 -4.70 -4.93
C LEU A 273 23.42 -5.00 -6.11
N ASP A 274 24.16 -3.98 -6.57
CA ASP A 274 25.23 -4.17 -7.54
C ASP A 274 26.52 -4.44 -6.75
N VAL A 275 26.89 -5.73 -6.65
CA VAL A 275 28.06 -6.18 -5.91
C VAL A 275 29.26 -6.16 -6.86
N PRO A 276 30.30 -5.36 -6.59
CA PRO A 276 31.50 -5.32 -7.43
C PRO A 276 32.28 -6.61 -7.29
N SER A 277 33.29 -6.74 -8.13
CA SER A 277 34.23 -7.87 -8.05
C SER A 277 34.91 -7.95 -6.68
N LEU A 278 34.62 -9.01 -5.92
CA LEU A 278 35.22 -9.31 -4.63
C LEU A 278 36.20 -10.48 -4.78
N ALA A 279 37.40 -10.34 -4.22
CA ALA A 279 38.49 -11.30 -4.43
C ALA A 279 38.59 -12.39 -3.35
N THR A 280 37.80 -12.28 -2.25
CA THR A 280 37.95 -13.19 -1.10
C THR A 280 36.82 -14.19 -1.03
N LEU A 281 37.16 -15.48 -1.02
CA LEU A 281 36.19 -16.56 -0.84
C LEU A 281 35.60 -16.55 0.57
N GLY A 282 34.33 -17.00 0.66
CA GLY A 282 33.59 -17.14 1.91
C GLY A 282 32.56 -16.03 2.13
N PRO A 283 32.04 -15.88 3.34
CA PRO A 283 30.99 -14.92 3.64
C PRO A 283 31.49 -13.47 3.61
N ALA A 284 30.75 -12.58 2.97
CA ALA A 284 30.97 -11.14 2.95
C ALA A 284 29.66 -10.40 3.26
N THR A 285 29.69 -9.50 4.25
CA THR A 285 28.55 -8.64 4.52
C THR A 285 28.61 -7.45 3.57
N VAL A 286 27.58 -7.28 2.76
CA VAL A 286 27.50 -6.26 1.69
C VAL A 286 26.52 -5.13 2.01
N ALA A 287 25.62 -5.34 2.97
CA ALA A 287 24.68 -4.30 3.45
C ALA A 287 24.13 -4.68 4.83
N GLU A 288 23.44 -3.74 5.48
CA GLU A 288 22.60 -3.96 6.65
C GLU A 288 21.17 -3.49 6.34
N VAL A 289 20.18 -4.31 6.68
CA VAL A 289 18.76 -3.93 6.65
C VAL A 289 18.33 -3.63 8.08
N ILE A 290 17.71 -2.46 8.30
CA ILE A 290 17.19 -2.04 9.60
C ILE A 290 15.68 -1.85 9.46
N VAL A 291 14.91 -2.63 10.23
CA VAL A 291 13.45 -2.56 10.27
C VAL A 291 13.03 -1.88 11.55
N ARG A 292 12.27 -0.78 11.44
CA ARG A 292 11.72 -0.05 12.60
C ARG A 292 10.21 -0.05 12.52
N TYR A 293 9.55 -0.22 13.66
CA TYR A 293 8.10 -0.18 13.78
C TYR A 293 7.68 0.09 15.21
N VAL A 294 6.41 0.48 15.38
CA VAL A 294 5.74 0.59 16.67
C VAL A 294 4.75 -0.56 16.79
N SER A 295 4.91 -1.44 17.78
CA SER A 295 3.94 -2.52 18.03
C SER A 295 2.65 -1.96 18.61
N ILE A 296 1.51 -2.53 18.15
CA ILE A 296 0.17 -2.26 18.66
C ILE A 296 -0.33 -3.52 19.36
N GLY A 297 -0.68 -3.42 20.63
CA GLY A 297 -1.10 -4.54 21.47
C GLY A 297 -1.29 -4.10 22.91
N GLU A 298 -1.09 -4.98 23.88
CA GLU A 298 -1.19 -4.64 25.31
C GLU A 298 -0.25 -3.50 25.71
N GLU A 299 0.92 -3.41 25.07
CA GLU A 299 1.87 -2.30 25.22
C GLU A 299 2.26 -1.77 23.85
N VAL A 300 2.26 -0.44 23.74
CA VAL A 300 2.78 0.26 22.56
C VAL A 300 4.28 0.47 22.75
N ALA A 301 5.11 -0.15 21.92
CA ALA A 301 6.56 -0.08 22.02
C ALA A 301 7.21 0.10 20.64
N ALA A 302 8.27 0.92 20.61
CA ALA A 302 9.12 1.05 19.43
C ALA A 302 10.14 -0.09 19.36
N HIS A 303 10.32 -0.65 18.19
CA HIS A 303 11.23 -1.77 17.93
C HIS A 303 12.17 -1.44 16.78
N GLU A 304 13.38 -1.98 16.87
CA GLU A 304 14.39 -1.96 15.80
C GLU A 304 14.97 -3.37 15.64
N LEU A 305 14.90 -3.91 14.42
CA LEU A 305 15.52 -5.17 14.03
C LEU A 305 16.64 -4.86 13.03
N ARG A 306 17.80 -5.51 13.19
CA ARG A 306 18.93 -5.40 12.27
C ARG A 306 19.23 -6.75 11.66
N VAL A 307 19.27 -6.78 10.34
CA VAL A 307 19.51 -7.98 9.55
C VAL A 307 20.71 -7.73 8.63
N PRO A 308 21.85 -8.39 8.87
CA PRO A 308 23.00 -8.28 7.98
C PRO A 308 22.71 -8.96 6.66
N VAL A 309 23.05 -8.30 5.55
CA VAL A 309 23.01 -8.85 4.20
C VAL A 309 24.35 -9.49 3.91
N THR A 310 24.42 -10.80 4.09
CA THR A 310 25.66 -11.57 3.92
C THR A 310 25.56 -12.50 2.75
N VAL A 311 26.44 -12.34 1.77
CA VAL A 311 26.59 -13.19 0.60
C VAL A 311 27.74 -14.19 0.78
N ASN A 312 27.66 -15.34 0.12
CA ASN A 312 28.73 -16.32 0.11
C ASN A 312 29.46 -16.30 -1.23
N LEU A 313 30.77 -16.06 -1.21
CA LEU A 313 31.59 -15.99 -2.40
C LEU A 313 32.27 -17.34 -2.64
N VAL A 314 32.11 -17.87 -3.85
CA VAL A 314 32.66 -19.15 -4.30
C VAL A 314 33.54 -18.96 -5.54
N SER A 315 34.30 -19.98 -5.92
CA SER A 315 35.06 -19.97 -7.19
C SER A 315 34.11 -19.83 -8.39
N ALA A 316 34.54 -19.13 -9.42
CA ALA A 316 33.75 -18.96 -10.65
C ALA A 316 33.34 -20.29 -11.33
N ASP A 317 34.11 -21.34 -11.09
CA ASP A 317 33.85 -22.70 -11.65
C ASP A 317 32.96 -23.54 -10.71
N ASP A 318 32.52 -23.01 -9.55
CA ASP A 318 31.71 -23.77 -8.62
C ASP A 318 30.26 -23.85 -9.14
N PRO A 319 29.68 -25.05 -9.34
CA PRO A 319 28.32 -25.20 -9.82
C PRO A 319 27.26 -24.60 -8.87
N ALA A 320 27.56 -24.40 -7.59
CA ALA A 320 26.68 -23.78 -6.63
C ALA A 320 26.40 -22.30 -6.99
N ALA A 321 27.30 -21.62 -7.71
CA ALA A 321 27.06 -20.26 -8.19
C ALA A 321 25.88 -20.16 -9.22
N ALA A 322 25.47 -21.28 -9.79
CA ALA A 322 24.35 -21.36 -10.74
C ALA A 322 22.99 -21.67 -10.07
N GLU A 323 22.97 -21.93 -8.75
CA GLU A 323 21.72 -22.21 -8.04
C GLU A 323 20.90 -20.94 -7.87
N ILE A 324 19.65 -21.01 -8.36
CA ILE A 324 18.71 -19.89 -8.33
C ILE A 324 17.56 -20.19 -7.35
N ASP A 325 17.25 -19.22 -6.49
CA ASP A 325 16.05 -19.26 -5.66
C ASP A 325 14.84 -18.86 -6.52
N THR A 326 13.98 -19.82 -6.80
CA THR A 326 12.81 -19.64 -7.66
C THR A 326 11.80 -18.67 -7.06
N GLU A 327 11.63 -18.65 -5.74
CA GLU A 327 10.65 -17.78 -5.07
C GLU A 327 11.07 -16.30 -5.13
N VAL A 328 12.36 -16.02 -4.98
CA VAL A 328 12.88 -14.64 -5.16
C VAL A 328 12.75 -14.21 -6.62
N THR A 329 13.11 -15.11 -7.56
CA THR A 329 13.00 -14.82 -9.00
C THR A 329 11.55 -14.55 -9.41
N GLU A 330 10.59 -15.33 -8.90
CA GLU A 330 9.17 -15.11 -9.12
C GLU A 330 8.73 -13.72 -8.65
N GLU A 331 9.14 -13.32 -7.45
CA GLU A 331 8.78 -12.01 -6.90
C GLU A 331 9.39 -10.87 -7.71
N VAL A 332 10.63 -11.01 -8.17
CA VAL A 332 11.28 -10.05 -9.08
C VAL A 332 10.47 -9.87 -10.37
N VAL A 333 10.03 -10.97 -11.01
CA VAL A 333 9.26 -10.90 -12.26
C VAL A 333 7.87 -10.31 -12.01
N ILE A 334 7.20 -10.64 -10.91
CA ILE A 334 5.91 -10.04 -10.55
C ILE A 334 6.03 -8.51 -10.38
N LEU A 335 7.06 -8.05 -9.68
CA LEU A 335 7.30 -6.62 -9.49
C LEU A 335 7.71 -5.91 -10.78
N ALA A 336 8.51 -6.58 -11.63
CA ALA A 336 8.86 -6.07 -12.96
C ALA A 336 7.62 -5.95 -13.85
N SER A 337 6.73 -6.96 -13.85
CA SER A 337 5.45 -6.92 -14.55
C SER A 337 4.54 -5.77 -14.06
N ALA A 338 4.44 -5.58 -12.75
CA ALA A 338 3.66 -4.48 -12.19
C ALA A 338 4.22 -3.10 -12.57
N ARG A 339 5.55 -2.96 -12.65
CA ARG A 339 6.20 -1.74 -13.15
C ARG A 339 5.93 -1.51 -14.62
N ALA A 340 5.99 -2.57 -15.45
CA ALA A 340 5.69 -2.49 -16.87
C ALA A 340 4.22 -2.08 -17.11
N GLN A 341 3.28 -2.57 -16.29
CA GLN A 341 1.87 -2.17 -16.35
C GLN A 341 1.69 -0.67 -16.04
N GLU A 342 2.40 -0.16 -15.04
CA GLU A 342 2.35 1.28 -14.71
C GLU A 342 2.93 2.14 -15.84
N GLU A 343 4.10 1.77 -16.39
CA GLU A 343 4.69 2.46 -17.53
C GLU A 343 3.79 2.41 -18.76
N ALA A 344 3.12 1.28 -19.01
CA ALA A 344 2.16 1.14 -20.10
C ALA A 344 0.94 2.06 -19.90
N ARG A 345 0.45 2.18 -18.66
CA ARG A 345 -0.63 3.13 -18.32
C ARG A 345 -0.22 4.57 -18.63
N GLU A 346 0.98 4.97 -18.21
CA GLU A 346 1.51 6.32 -18.48
C GLU A 346 1.66 6.57 -19.97
N ARG A 347 2.17 5.62 -20.74
CA ARG A 347 2.27 5.72 -22.21
C ARG A 347 0.90 5.87 -22.86
N ALA A 348 -0.08 5.06 -22.42
CA ALA A 348 -1.45 5.14 -22.94
C ALA A 348 -2.11 6.51 -22.65
N GLN A 349 -1.85 7.10 -21.47
CA GLN A 349 -2.30 8.48 -21.15
C GLN A 349 -1.73 9.52 -22.11
N HIS A 350 -0.55 9.29 -22.66
CA HIS A 350 0.09 10.16 -23.66
C HIS A 350 -0.25 9.77 -25.11
N GLY A 351 -1.11 8.76 -25.30
CA GLY A 351 -1.56 8.30 -26.61
C GLY A 351 -0.63 7.30 -27.31
N ASP A 352 0.41 6.81 -26.64
CA ASP A 352 1.32 5.76 -27.14
C ASP A 352 0.77 4.39 -26.80
N PHE A 353 -0.32 4.00 -27.47
CA PHE A 353 -0.98 2.70 -27.24
C PHE A 353 -0.14 1.51 -27.75
N ASP A 354 0.55 1.68 -28.87
CA ASP A 354 1.40 0.63 -29.45
C ASP A 354 2.56 0.27 -28.51
N GLY A 355 3.28 1.28 -28.02
CA GLY A 355 4.37 1.06 -27.05
C GLY A 355 3.88 0.53 -25.70
N ALA A 356 2.67 0.92 -25.28
CA ALA A 356 2.04 0.38 -24.07
C ALA A 356 1.68 -1.10 -24.24
N SER A 357 1.09 -1.48 -25.38
CA SER A 357 0.73 -2.87 -25.71
C SER A 357 1.96 -3.77 -25.75
N GLU A 358 3.05 -3.34 -26.38
CA GLU A 358 4.32 -4.11 -26.45
C GLU A 358 4.88 -4.40 -25.05
N LEU A 359 4.86 -3.40 -24.14
CA LEU A 359 5.30 -3.57 -22.75
C LEU A 359 4.48 -4.61 -22.00
N LEU A 360 3.15 -4.55 -22.14
CA LEU A 360 2.24 -5.48 -21.48
C LEU A 360 2.39 -6.90 -22.03
N HIS A 361 2.51 -7.03 -23.34
CA HIS A 361 2.73 -8.34 -23.99
C HIS A 361 3.99 -8.99 -23.45
N LYS A 362 5.11 -8.26 -23.42
CA LYS A 362 6.37 -8.75 -22.86
C LYS A 362 6.23 -9.16 -21.39
N ALA A 363 5.58 -8.33 -20.57
CA ALA A 363 5.37 -8.65 -19.16
C ALA A 363 4.54 -9.93 -18.97
N ALA A 364 3.53 -10.16 -19.82
CA ALA A 364 2.75 -11.40 -19.81
C ALA A 364 3.59 -12.63 -20.23
N GLU A 365 4.47 -12.48 -21.21
CA GLU A 365 5.40 -13.54 -21.61
C GLU A 365 6.37 -13.91 -20.48
N ASP A 366 6.96 -12.92 -19.80
CA ASP A 366 7.87 -13.12 -18.67
C ASP A 366 7.19 -13.87 -17.51
N LEU A 367 5.94 -13.51 -17.17
CA LEU A 367 5.15 -14.21 -16.16
C LEU A 367 4.86 -15.67 -16.57
N ARG A 368 4.53 -15.93 -17.85
CA ARG A 368 4.30 -17.28 -18.36
C ARG A 368 5.57 -18.13 -18.37
N ALA A 369 6.72 -17.50 -18.61
CA ALA A 369 8.01 -18.20 -18.65
C ALA A 369 8.42 -18.79 -17.29
N ILE A 370 8.10 -18.09 -16.19
CA ILE A 370 8.44 -18.56 -14.84
C ILE A 370 7.37 -19.46 -14.21
N ALA A 371 6.14 -19.49 -14.75
CA ALA A 371 5.04 -20.28 -14.20
C ALA A 371 5.32 -21.80 -14.15
N PRO A 372 5.97 -22.44 -15.15
CA PRO A 372 6.28 -23.87 -15.09
C PRO A 372 7.23 -24.18 -13.93
N GLY A 373 6.80 -25.02 -12.99
CA GLY A 373 7.58 -25.40 -11.81
C GLY A 373 7.40 -24.53 -10.58
N SER A 374 6.67 -23.42 -10.69
CA SER A 374 6.29 -22.58 -9.56
C SER A 374 5.16 -23.20 -8.75
N SER A 375 5.25 -23.11 -7.42
CA SER A 375 4.13 -23.42 -6.52
C SER A 375 2.94 -22.46 -6.73
N ARG A 376 3.19 -21.31 -7.35
CA ARG A 376 2.23 -20.24 -7.67
C ARG A 376 1.84 -20.21 -9.16
N ALA A 377 2.05 -21.32 -9.89
CA ALA A 377 1.83 -21.38 -11.35
C ALA A 377 0.44 -20.85 -11.77
N LYS A 378 -0.61 -21.21 -11.02
CA LYS A 378 -1.97 -20.75 -11.30
C LYS A 378 -2.09 -19.21 -11.19
N GLU A 379 -1.58 -18.63 -10.12
CA GLU A 379 -1.59 -17.18 -9.88
C GLU A 379 -0.81 -16.44 -10.97
N LEU A 380 0.39 -16.93 -11.31
CA LEU A 380 1.24 -16.33 -12.34
C LEU A 380 0.56 -16.35 -13.72
N LEU A 381 -0.11 -17.45 -14.07
CA LEU A 381 -0.85 -17.56 -15.34
C LEU A 381 -2.08 -16.65 -15.35
N GLU A 382 -2.83 -16.54 -14.25
CA GLU A 382 -3.95 -15.60 -14.13
C GLU A 382 -3.48 -14.15 -14.27
N GLN A 383 -2.36 -13.78 -13.66
CA GLN A 383 -1.78 -12.45 -13.83
C GLN A 383 -1.30 -12.21 -15.26
N ALA A 384 -0.67 -13.19 -15.90
CA ALA A 384 -0.25 -13.11 -17.30
C ALA A 384 -1.44 -12.91 -18.24
N ASP A 385 -2.52 -13.67 -18.04
CA ASP A 385 -3.71 -13.58 -18.89
C ASP A 385 -4.41 -12.21 -18.71
N GLN A 386 -4.46 -11.67 -17.50
CA GLN A 386 -5.00 -10.34 -17.24
C GLN A 386 -4.14 -9.25 -17.90
N THR A 387 -2.80 -9.34 -17.78
CA THR A 387 -1.87 -8.40 -18.44
C THR A 387 -2.01 -8.44 -19.95
N GLU A 388 -2.20 -9.63 -20.54
CA GLU A 388 -2.44 -9.82 -21.96
C GLU A 388 -3.80 -9.26 -22.41
N LEU A 389 -4.84 -9.34 -21.57
CA LEU A 389 -6.14 -8.72 -21.86
C LEU A 389 -6.03 -7.21 -21.97
N HIS A 390 -5.25 -6.57 -21.08
CA HIS A 390 -4.98 -5.14 -21.15
C HIS A 390 -4.20 -4.78 -22.43
N SER A 391 -3.18 -5.57 -22.82
CA SER A 391 -2.45 -5.38 -24.08
C SER A 391 -3.40 -5.38 -25.29
N ARG A 392 -4.27 -6.38 -25.39
CA ARG A 392 -5.25 -6.46 -26.48
C ARG A 392 -6.26 -5.31 -26.47
N ALA A 393 -6.71 -4.88 -25.28
CA ALA A 393 -7.62 -3.74 -25.18
C ALA A 393 -6.98 -2.44 -25.69
N MET A 394 -5.65 -2.28 -25.52
CA MET A 394 -4.90 -1.17 -26.11
C MET A 394 -4.84 -1.26 -27.64
N ASP A 395 -4.51 -2.44 -28.19
CA ASP A 395 -4.46 -2.68 -29.63
C ASP A 395 -5.83 -2.48 -30.32
N ASP A 396 -6.90 -2.92 -29.66
CA ASP A 396 -8.27 -2.81 -30.17
C ASP A 396 -8.89 -1.41 -29.94
N GLY A 397 -8.20 -0.51 -29.24
CA GLY A 397 -8.69 0.82 -28.88
C GLY A 397 -9.88 0.82 -27.90
N THR A 398 -10.04 -0.25 -27.14
CA THR A 398 -11.09 -0.41 -26.12
C THR A 398 -10.61 -0.10 -24.70
N PHE A 399 -9.32 0.19 -24.53
CA PHE A 399 -8.72 0.53 -23.23
C PHE A 399 -9.16 1.92 -22.79
N GLY A 400 -10.07 1.99 -21.82
CA GLY A 400 -10.68 3.21 -21.35
C GLY A 400 -10.26 3.61 -19.92
N MET A 401 -10.92 4.65 -19.38
CA MET A 401 -10.61 5.16 -18.03
C MET A 401 -10.86 4.14 -16.93
N HIS A 402 -11.84 3.28 -17.08
CA HIS A 402 -12.15 2.22 -16.12
C HIS A 402 -10.99 1.22 -16.01
N GLU A 403 -10.50 0.74 -17.15
CA GLU A 403 -9.37 -0.18 -17.22
C GLU A 403 -8.09 0.45 -16.68
N MET A 404 -7.85 1.75 -16.95
CA MET A 404 -6.71 2.49 -16.41
C MET A 404 -6.73 2.55 -14.89
N LYS A 405 -7.90 2.84 -14.29
CA LYS A 405 -8.06 2.90 -12.83
C LYS A 405 -7.89 1.52 -12.19
N ALA A 406 -8.53 0.50 -12.74
CA ALA A 406 -8.38 -0.87 -12.26
C ALA A 406 -6.91 -1.31 -12.28
N MET A 407 -6.20 -1.08 -13.40
CA MET A 407 -4.77 -1.37 -13.54
C MET A 407 -3.93 -0.64 -12.47
N ARG A 408 -4.21 0.65 -12.21
CA ARG A 408 -3.49 1.45 -11.21
C ARG A 408 -3.60 0.83 -9.81
N TYR A 409 -4.82 0.45 -9.40
CA TYR A 409 -5.04 -0.16 -8.07
C TYR A 409 -4.44 -1.55 -7.96
N GLU A 410 -4.57 -2.39 -8.97
CA GLU A 410 -3.98 -3.72 -9.00
C GLU A 410 -2.44 -3.68 -8.92
N THR A 411 -1.82 -2.80 -9.71
CA THR A 411 -0.37 -2.61 -9.69
C THR A 411 0.12 -2.06 -8.36
N ASN A 412 -0.61 -1.11 -7.75
CA ASN A 412 -0.27 -0.56 -6.44
C ASN A 412 -0.26 -1.66 -5.36
N VAL A 413 -1.26 -2.53 -5.32
CA VAL A 413 -1.30 -3.66 -4.36
C VAL A 413 -0.11 -4.60 -4.56
N LYS A 414 0.19 -5.00 -5.81
CA LYS A 414 1.32 -5.87 -6.14
C LYS A 414 2.66 -5.24 -5.75
N ARG A 415 2.87 -3.98 -6.09
CA ARG A 415 4.13 -3.25 -5.87
C ARG A 415 4.41 -2.96 -4.39
N ARG A 416 3.39 -2.98 -3.54
CA ARG A 416 3.56 -2.90 -2.08
C ARG A 416 3.90 -4.24 -1.41
N GLY A 417 3.98 -5.34 -2.16
CA GLY A 417 4.40 -6.66 -1.68
C GLY A 417 3.53 -7.24 -0.57
N ARG A 418 2.31 -6.71 -0.39
CA ARG A 418 1.37 -7.13 0.66
C ARG A 418 0.68 -8.42 0.26
N ARG A 419 0.77 -9.44 1.13
CA ARG A 419 0.09 -10.72 0.95
C ARG A 419 -0.67 -11.07 2.21
N LYS A 420 -1.97 -11.35 2.09
CA LYS A 420 -2.71 -12.02 3.17
C LYS A 420 -2.30 -13.50 3.15
N GLY A 421 -2.11 -14.08 4.34
CA GLY A 421 -1.82 -15.50 4.47
C GLY A 421 -2.92 -16.30 3.76
N ILE A 422 -2.55 -16.96 2.66
CA ILE A 422 -3.37 -18.01 2.06
C ILE A 422 -2.87 -19.30 2.70
N GLU A 423 -3.75 -19.98 3.46
CA GLU A 423 -3.54 -21.36 3.84
C GLU A 423 -3.48 -22.27 2.61
#